data_b503b6a27434275e74738d1ad1c00dc8
#
_entry.id   b503b6a27434275e74738d1ad1c00dc8
#
_cell.length_a   1.000
_cell.length_b   1.000
_cell.length_c   1.000
_cell.angle_alpha   90.00
_cell.angle_beta   90.00
_cell.angle_gamma   90.00
#
_symmetry.space_group_name_H-M   'P 1'
#
loop_
_entity.id
_entity.type
_entity.pdbx_description
1 polymer ?
#
loop_
_entity_poly.entity_id
_entity_poly.type
_entity_poly.pdbx_seq_one_letter_code
_entity_poly.pdbx_strand_id
1 'polypeptide(L)'
;MKEPKTSKEVRNLAFVYFTPEEFPTHRMLQELMMLDPMGAERDQIMEIATLILPWCRDGNYGCLFDGTSNLSLTGKIAHFELGYIPESAKELKAAAGFLITNHARKHIMTLPRALRKRNIYEEVARFLDIPGGQEIVQESYAQLRKFNCWNISIVQQYARFKASRIRSAVFGNSRQFFIMRQNDRADLEDMGRDIALPEVTQHAIMNYPLPDHQTGQKYSPFTYLHTDSARNLCGTVHNVASPEMLYCSSSSGEHFDRRARELRQSPSVVEGIILHANRRKDGETKNH
;
A
#
# COMPACT_ATOMS: atom_id res chain seq x y z
N MET A 1 24.38 32.12 -17.31
CA MET A 1 23.06 31.46 -17.52
C MET A 1 22.11 32.48 -18.11
N LYS A 2 21.24 32.10 -19.05
CA LYS A 2 20.18 32.99 -19.53
C LYS A 2 19.10 33.07 -18.49
N GLU A 3 18.65 34.29 -18.16
CA GLU A 3 17.52 34.48 -17.25
C GLU A 3 16.26 33.81 -17.81
N PRO A 4 15.48 33.14 -16.95
CA PRO A 4 14.24 32.48 -17.35
C PRO A 4 13.22 33.51 -17.83
N LYS A 5 12.66 33.32 -19.03
CA LYS A 5 11.69 34.24 -19.61
C LYS A 5 10.24 33.86 -19.40
N THR A 6 9.98 32.66 -18.94
CA THR A 6 8.63 32.14 -18.72
C THR A 6 8.50 31.47 -17.36
N SER A 7 7.28 31.44 -16.82
CA SER A 7 6.99 30.72 -15.55
C SER A 7 7.27 29.21 -15.64
N LYS A 8 7.25 28.63 -16.84
CA LYS A 8 7.62 27.23 -17.08
C LYS A 8 9.14 27.03 -16.99
N GLU A 9 9.93 27.98 -17.52
CA GLU A 9 11.39 27.95 -17.41
C GLU A 9 11.84 28.17 -15.96
N VAL A 10 11.21 29.10 -15.24
CA VAL A 10 11.45 29.29 -13.80
C VAL A 10 11.21 28.00 -13.02
N ARG A 11 10.08 27.33 -13.24
CA ARG A 11 9.79 26.05 -12.56
C ARG A 11 10.80 24.96 -12.89
N ASN A 12 11.20 24.85 -14.15
CA ASN A 12 12.20 23.86 -14.57
C ASN A 12 13.56 24.14 -13.93
N LEU A 13 13.94 25.40 -13.81
CA LEU A 13 15.19 25.81 -13.16
C LEU A 13 15.16 25.53 -11.65
N ALA A 14 14.04 25.79 -10.96
CA ALA A 14 13.89 25.50 -9.55
C ALA A 14 14.12 24.00 -9.24
N PHE A 15 13.57 23.08 -10.05
CA PHE A 15 13.78 21.65 -9.88
C PHE A 15 15.20 21.15 -10.18
N VAL A 16 15.99 21.90 -10.94
CA VAL A 16 17.35 21.50 -11.34
C VAL A 16 18.42 22.09 -10.42
N TYR A 17 18.18 23.29 -9.89
CA TYR A 17 19.22 24.05 -9.18
C TYR A 17 18.96 24.23 -7.69
N PHE A 18 17.73 24.08 -7.21
CA PHE A 18 17.43 24.21 -5.80
C PHE A 18 17.67 22.89 -5.07
N THR A 19 18.35 22.98 -3.94
CA THR A 19 18.42 21.89 -2.99
C THR A 19 17.09 21.72 -2.28
N PRO A 20 16.80 20.57 -1.64
CA PRO A 20 15.57 20.38 -0.89
C PRO A 20 15.32 21.46 0.18
N GLU A 21 16.41 22.00 0.77
CA GLU A 21 16.36 23.01 1.83
C GLU A 21 15.99 24.41 1.30
N GLU A 22 16.20 24.65 0.00
CA GLU A 22 15.88 25.92 -0.65
C GLU A 22 14.42 26.01 -1.13
N PHE A 23 13.68 24.89 -1.08
CA PHE A 23 12.24 24.95 -1.38
C PHE A 23 11.46 25.57 -0.23
N PRO A 24 10.46 26.43 -0.55
CA PRO A 24 9.66 27.09 0.50
C PRO A 24 8.89 26.09 1.33
N THR A 25 8.84 26.34 2.62
CA THR A 25 8.03 25.60 3.59
C THR A 25 6.59 26.13 3.61
N HIS A 26 5.67 25.38 4.23
CA HIS A 26 4.30 25.86 4.47
C HIS A 26 4.30 27.15 5.31
N ARG A 27 5.21 27.25 6.28
CA ARG A 27 5.37 28.45 7.11
C ARG A 27 5.77 29.66 6.27
N MET A 28 6.76 29.52 5.38
CA MET A 28 7.16 30.63 4.48
C MET A 28 6.03 31.07 3.57
N LEU A 29 5.24 30.12 3.05
CA LEU A 29 4.07 30.42 2.24
C LEU A 29 3.01 31.18 3.04
N GLN A 30 2.73 30.74 4.25
CA GLN A 30 1.77 31.35 5.15
C GLN A 30 2.19 32.79 5.51
N GLU A 31 3.46 32.99 5.84
CA GLU A 31 4.02 34.31 6.13
C GLU A 31 3.93 35.25 4.92
N LEU A 32 4.24 34.74 3.71
CA LEU A 32 4.10 35.52 2.48
C LEU A 32 2.64 35.95 2.24
N MET A 33 1.68 35.06 2.47
CA MET A 33 0.25 35.39 2.36
C MET A 33 -0.19 36.45 3.37
N MET A 34 0.43 36.47 4.54
CA MET A 34 0.11 37.45 5.61
C MET A 34 0.78 38.80 5.40
N LEU A 35 1.92 38.88 4.69
CA LEU A 35 2.71 40.10 4.55
C LEU A 35 2.06 41.15 3.65
N ASP A 36 1.37 40.78 2.59
CA ASP A 36 0.80 41.75 1.65
C ASP A 36 -0.50 41.22 0.98
N PRO A 37 -1.57 41.08 1.74
CA PRO A 37 -2.87 40.77 1.14
C PRO A 37 -3.48 42.04 0.56
N MET A 38 -3.06 42.43 -0.64
CA MET A 38 -3.67 43.58 -1.33
C MET A 38 -4.70 43.18 -2.35
N GLY A 39 -5.77 43.97 -2.50
CA GLY A 39 -6.78 43.82 -3.54
C GLY A 39 -8.08 43.14 -3.12
N ALA A 40 -8.93 42.84 -4.11
CA ALA A 40 -10.27 42.28 -3.94
C ALA A 40 -10.25 40.81 -3.39
N GLU A 41 -9.11 40.14 -3.40
CA GLU A 41 -8.95 38.75 -2.98
C GLU A 41 -8.35 38.63 -1.56
N ARG A 42 -8.17 39.75 -0.86
CA ARG A 42 -7.53 39.78 0.47
C ARG A 42 -8.15 38.81 1.46
N ASP A 43 -9.47 38.79 1.56
CA ASP A 43 -10.17 37.98 2.54
C ASP A 43 -9.99 36.46 2.21
N GLN A 44 -9.99 36.11 0.96
CA GLN A 44 -9.74 34.74 0.50
C GLN A 44 -8.31 34.28 0.79
N ILE A 45 -7.32 35.16 0.59
CA ILE A 45 -5.91 34.88 0.91
C ILE A 45 -5.73 34.67 2.41
N MET A 46 -6.35 35.51 3.23
CA MET A 46 -6.31 35.40 4.68
C MET A 46 -6.99 34.13 5.20
N GLU A 47 -8.09 33.72 4.57
CA GLU A 47 -8.74 32.46 4.88
C GLU A 47 -7.82 31.27 4.57
N ILE A 48 -7.19 31.24 3.39
CA ILE A 48 -6.22 30.20 3.02
C ILE A 48 -5.02 30.21 3.98
N ALA A 49 -4.48 31.37 4.32
CA ALA A 49 -3.38 31.50 5.28
C ALA A 49 -3.73 30.94 6.66
N THR A 50 -4.99 31.08 7.07
CA THR A 50 -5.50 30.47 8.31
C THR A 50 -5.66 28.97 8.21
N LEU A 51 -6.17 28.46 7.09
CA LEU A 51 -6.37 27.03 6.86
C LEU A 51 -5.04 26.25 6.77
N ILE A 52 -3.94 26.90 6.37
CA ILE A 52 -2.63 26.27 6.28
C ILE A 52 -1.88 26.21 7.62
N LEU A 53 -2.29 26.99 8.64
CA LEU A 53 -1.61 27.05 9.95
C LEU A 53 -1.38 25.69 10.62
N PRO A 54 -2.34 24.75 10.64
CA PRO A 54 -2.11 23.42 11.22
C PRO A 54 -0.95 22.65 10.58
N TRP A 55 -0.60 22.97 9.33
CA TRP A 55 0.43 22.33 8.52
C TRP A 55 1.78 23.05 8.60
N CYS A 56 1.84 24.24 9.18
CA CYS A 56 3.07 24.96 9.45
C CYS A 56 3.81 24.35 10.65
N ARG A 57 5.12 24.60 10.75
CA ARG A 57 6.03 23.98 11.73
C ARG A 57 5.51 23.96 13.18
N ASP A 58 4.86 25.02 13.60
CA ASP A 58 4.32 25.17 14.95
C ASP A 58 2.88 24.65 15.08
N GLY A 59 2.28 24.16 14.01
CA GLY A 59 0.94 23.60 13.97
C GLY A 59 0.92 22.10 14.28
N ASN A 60 -0.28 21.55 14.40
CA ASN A 60 -0.51 20.15 14.80
C ASN A 60 0.20 19.12 13.90
N TYR A 61 0.35 19.42 12.62
CA TYR A 61 0.91 18.51 11.62
C TYR A 61 2.26 18.97 11.06
N GLY A 62 2.73 20.16 11.46
CA GLY A 62 3.89 20.80 10.88
C GLY A 62 5.19 20.02 11.07
N CYS A 63 5.34 19.31 12.19
CA CYS A 63 6.50 18.44 12.40
C CYS A 63 6.63 17.30 11.38
N LEU A 64 5.53 16.94 10.70
CA LEU A 64 5.51 15.87 9.67
C LEU A 64 5.62 16.43 8.25
N PHE A 65 5.14 17.64 8.01
CA PHE A 65 4.96 18.16 6.65
C PHE A 65 5.71 19.46 6.35
N ASP A 66 6.14 20.21 7.36
CA ASP A 66 6.77 21.51 7.16
C ASP A 66 8.29 21.43 7.33
N GLY A 67 8.95 20.97 6.30
CA GLY A 67 10.41 20.83 6.27
C GLY A 67 10.89 19.95 5.14
N THR A 68 12.18 19.66 5.17
CA THR A 68 12.82 18.77 4.19
C THR A 68 12.32 17.35 4.36
N SER A 69 11.96 16.70 3.24
CA SER A 69 11.49 15.32 3.25
C SER A 69 12.59 14.36 3.71
N ASN A 70 12.28 13.52 4.67
CA ASN A 70 13.12 12.40 5.14
C ASN A 70 12.69 11.05 4.57
N LEU A 71 11.74 11.03 3.63
CA LEU A 71 11.32 9.79 2.95
C LEU A 71 12.44 9.29 2.05
N SER A 72 12.94 8.10 2.34
CA SER A 72 13.98 7.43 1.55
C SER A 72 13.47 6.08 1.04
N LEU A 73 13.59 5.86 -0.28
CA LEU A 73 13.24 4.62 -0.97
C LEU A 73 14.47 3.91 -1.53
N THR A 74 15.58 3.90 -0.78
CA THR A 74 16.86 3.31 -1.20
C THR A 74 16.89 1.78 -1.06
N GLY A 75 16.01 1.20 -0.26
CA GLY A 75 15.91 -0.23 -0.05
C GLY A 75 15.25 -0.99 -1.20
N LYS A 76 15.50 -2.31 -1.27
CA LYS A 76 14.78 -3.21 -2.21
C LYS A 76 13.31 -3.37 -1.86
N ILE A 77 12.93 -3.16 -0.61
CA ILE A 77 11.57 -3.23 -0.09
C ILE A 77 11.36 -1.97 0.74
N ALA A 78 10.28 -1.26 0.47
CA ALA A 78 9.78 -0.17 1.31
C ALA A 78 8.36 -0.55 1.78
N HIS A 79 8.11 -0.41 3.08
CA HIS A 79 6.81 -0.65 3.69
C HIS A 79 6.39 0.62 4.42
N PHE A 80 5.19 1.08 4.14
CA PHE A 80 4.58 2.25 4.77
C PHE A 80 3.36 1.81 5.55
N GLU A 81 3.42 1.93 6.86
CA GLU A 81 2.33 1.57 7.77
C GLU A 81 1.56 2.84 8.18
N LEU A 82 0.30 2.91 7.77
CA LEU A 82 -0.59 4.03 8.12
C LEU A 82 -1.53 3.69 9.30
N GLY A 83 -1.52 2.48 9.78
CA GLY A 83 -2.38 2.00 10.87
C GLY A 83 -2.09 2.67 12.21
N TYR A 84 -0.89 3.24 12.40
CA TYR A 84 -0.56 4.01 13.60
C TYR A 84 -1.14 5.42 13.63
N ILE A 85 -1.64 5.92 12.50
CA ILE A 85 -2.33 7.22 12.46
C ILE A 85 -3.75 7.00 12.99
N PRO A 86 -4.15 7.73 14.05
CA PRO A 86 -5.48 7.59 14.64
C PRO A 86 -6.60 7.79 13.60
N GLU A 87 -7.66 7.01 13.71
CA GLU A 87 -8.83 7.14 12.80
C GLU A 87 -9.53 8.50 12.96
N SER A 88 -9.39 9.16 14.11
CA SER A 88 -9.89 10.53 14.34
C SER A 88 -9.13 11.58 13.55
N ALA A 89 -7.86 11.33 13.18
CA ALA A 89 -7.02 12.25 12.43
C ALA A 89 -7.14 12.01 10.92
N LYS A 90 -8.36 12.13 10.39
CA LYS A 90 -8.68 11.81 8.98
C LYS A 90 -7.87 12.64 7.98
N GLU A 91 -7.69 13.93 8.25
CA GLU A 91 -6.94 14.84 7.39
C GLU A 91 -5.45 14.46 7.34
N LEU A 92 -4.87 14.16 8.49
CA LEU A 92 -3.48 13.69 8.59
C LEU A 92 -3.29 12.37 7.80
N LYS A 93 -4.20 11.42 7.98
CA LYS A 93 -4.18 10.13 7.28
C LYS A 93 -4.30 10.30 5.77
N ALA A 94 -5.18 11.20 5.34
CA ALA A 94 -5.37 11.54 3.93
C ALA A 94 -4.10 12.17 3.32
N ALA A 95 -3.53 13.17 3.96
CA ALA A 95 -2.34 13.85 3.49
C ALA A 95 -1.12 12.90 3.46
N ALA A 96 -0.88 12.13 4.52
CA ALA A 96 0.21 11.16 4.58
C ALA A 96 0.05 10.09 3.50
N GLY A 97 -1.14 9.49 3.37
CA GLY A 97 -1.42 8.49 2.35
C GLY A 97 -1.21 9.01 0.93
N PHE A 98 -1.68 10.22 0.65
CA PHE A 98 -1.48 10.88 -0.65
C PHE A 98 0.00 11.11 -0.96
N LEU A 99 0.75 11.71 -0.04
CA LEU A 99 2.16 12.04 -0.24
C LEU A 99 3.01 10.78 -0.41
N ILE A 100 2.85 9.79 0.46
CA ILE A 100 3.60 8.54 0.42
C ILE A 100 3.32 7.80 -0.89
N THR A 101 2.05 7.65 -1.26
CA THR A 101 1.69 6.91 -2.48
C THR A 101 2.17 7.62 -3.74
N ASN A 102 2.05 8.95 -3.79
CA ASN A 102 2.55 9.73 -4.91
C ASN A 102 4.08 9.71 -4.99
N HIS A 103 4.78 9.76 -3.85
CA HIS A 103 6.23 9.64 -3.79
C HIS A 103 6.69 8.26 -4.27
N ALA A 104 6.08 7.18 -3.78
CA ALA A 104 6.38 5.82 -4.23
C ALA A 104 6.14 5.64 -5.72
N ARG A 105 5.01 6.13 -6.24
CA ARG A 105 4.72 6.10 -7.68
C ARG A 105 5.77 6.82 -8.51
N LYS A 106 6.15 8.05 -8.13
CA LYS A 106 7.19 8.81 -8.81
C LYS A 106 8.53 8.07 -8.76
N HIS A 107 8.90 7.53 -7.61
CA HIS A 107 10.13 6.74 -7.48
C HIS A 107 10.14 5.53 -8.41
N ILE A 108 9.04 4.75 -8.47
CA ILE A 108 8.91 3.63 -9.42
C ILE A 108 9.17 4.07 -10.86
N MET A 109 8.71 5.25 -11.25
CA MET A 109 8.87 5.80 -12.61
C MET A 109 10.30 6.23 -12.92
N THR A 110 11.09 6.60 -11.91
CA THR A 110 12.51 6.98 -12.08
C THR A 110 13.44 5.78 -12.16
N LEU A 111 13.06 4.63 -11.60
CA LEU A 111 13.87 3.41 -11.64
C LEU A 111 13.99 2.85 -13.06
N PRO A 112 15.12 2.16 -13.39
CA PRO A 112 15.32 1.55 -14.70
C PRO A 112 14.12 0.68 -15.12
N ARG A 113 13.67 0.80 -16.37
CA ARG A 113 12.53 0.03 -16.89
C ARG A 113 12.77 -1.47 -16.93
N ALA A 114 14.02 -1.90 -17.09
CA ALA A 114 14.40 -3.31 -17.06
C ALA A 114 14.19 -3.95 -15.68
N LEU A 115 14.23 -3.17 -14.61
CA LEU A 115 14.00 -3.64 -13.26
C LEU A 115 12.51 -4.01 -13.08
N ARG A 116 12.24 -5.23 -12.62
CA ARG A 116 10.88 -5.64 -12.23
C ARG A 116 10.52 -5.03 -10.88
N LYS A 117 9.38 -4.37 -10.81
CA LYS A 117 8.89 -3.68 -9.63
C LYS A 117 7.52 -4.22 -9.22
N ARG A 118 7.19 -4.11 -7.96
CA ARG A 118 5.86 -4.43 -7.42
C ARG A 118 5.39 -3.26 -6.57
N ASN A 119 4.15 -2.86 -6.78
CA ASN A 119 3.45 -1.88 -5.99
C ASN A 119 2.25 -2.58 -5.36
N ILE A 120 2.24 -2.70 -4.04
CA ILE A 120 1.26 -3.49 -3.30
C ILE A 120 0.41 -2.54 -2.47
N TYR A 121 -0.89 -2.56 -2.70
CA TYR A 121 -1.90 -1.88 -1.90
C TYR A 121 -2.55 -2.93 -0.99
N GLU A 122 -2.06 -3.01 0.23
CA GLU A 122 -2.69 -3.85 1.23
C GLU A 122 -3.97 -3.17 1.71
N GLU A 123 -5.06 -3.94 1.73
CA GLU A 123 -6.38 -3.44 2.08
C GLU A 123 -6.77 -2.17 1.28
N VAL A 124 -6.70 -2.27 -0.05
CA VAL A 124 -6.93 -1.15 -0.97
C VAL A 124 -8.23 -0.39 -0.69
N ALA A 125 -9.22 -1.04 -0.08
CA ALA A 125 -10.46 -0.41 0.35
C ALA A 125 -10.25 0.77 1.31
N ARG A 126 -9.17 0.79 2.09
CA ARG A 126 -8.83 1.93 2.95
C ARG A 126 -8.41 3.17 2.16
N PHE A 127 -7.82 2.99 0.98
CA PHE A 127 -7.48 4.11 0.09
C PHE A 127 -8.71 4.77 -0.53
N LEU A 128 -9.88 4.09 -0.49
CA LEU A 128 -11.13 4.65 -1.04
C LEU A 128 -11.66 5.81 -0.21
N ASP A 129 -11.34 5.83 1.07
CA ASP A 129 -11.78 6.86 2.01
C ASP A 129 -10.81 8.05 2.07
N ILE A 130 -9.64 7.93 1.46
CA ILE A 130 -8.63 8.98 1.43
C ILE A 130 -8.94 9.92 0.26
N PRO A 131 -9.12 11.24 0.48
CA PRO A 131 -9.26 12.20 -0.61
C PRO A 131 -8.09 12.10 -1.59
N GLY A 132 -8.38 11.93 -2.89
CA GLY A 132 -7.36 11.71 -3.92
C GLY A 132 -6.77 10.29 -3.96
N GLY A 133 -7.08 9.42 -3.01
CA GLY A 133 -6.54 8.05 -2.96
C GLY A 133 -7.03 7.17 -4.11
N GLN A 134 -8.30 7.33 -4.49
CA GLN A 134 -8.86 6.58 -5.63
C GLN A 134 -8.17 6.93 -6.94
N GLU A 135 -7.93 8.21 -7.19
CA GLU A 135 -7.27 8.72 -8.38
C GLU A 135 -5.84 8.18 -8.48
N ILE A 136 -5.10 8.15 -7.38
CA ILE A 136 -3.73 7.64 -7.35
C ILE A 136 -3.69 6.14 -7.68
N VAL A 137 -4.59 5.34 -7.10
CA VAL A 137 -4.67 3.91 -7.41
C VAL A 137 -5.03 3.71 -8.88
N GLN A 138 -6.03 4.44 -9.38
CA GLN A 138 -6.44 4.39 -10.79
C GLN A 138 -5.29 4.74 -11.74
N GLU A 139 -4.57 5.81 -11.48
CA GLU A 139 -3.40 6.22 -12.27
C GLU A 139 -2.27 5.19 -12.19
N SER A 140 -2.05 4.57 -11.03
CA SER A 140 -1.03 3.53 -10.87
C SER A 140 -1.33 2.33 -11.77
N TYR A 141 -2.58 1.88 -11.82
CA TYR A 141 -2.99 0.80 -12.71
C TYR A 141 -2.89 1.18 -14.19
N ALA A 142 -3.21 2.42 -14.55
CA ALA A 142 -3.12 2.89 -15.93
C ALA A 142 -1.68 3.08 -16.43
N GLN A 143 -0.75 3.47 -15.56
CA GLN A 143 0.56 3.99 -15.97
C GLN A 143 1.73 3.08 -15.62
N LEU A 144 1.75 2.45 -14.45
CA LEU A 144 2.96 1.78 -13.93
C LEU A 144 3.37 0.52 -14.71
N ARG A 145 2.44 -0.09 -15.45
CA ARG A 145 2.78 -1.18 -16.40
C ARG A 145 3.88 -0.79 -17.39
N LYS A 146 3.88 0.47 -17.87
CA LYS A 146 4.90 0.98 -18.81
C LYS A 146 6.30 1.05 -18.19
N PHE A 147 6.37 1.02 -16.86
CA PHE A 147 7.61 1.05 -16.09
C PHE A 147 7.99 -0.32 -15.52
N ASN A 148 7.45 -1.40 -16.08
CA ASN A 148 7.69 -2.78 -15.64
C ASN A 148 7.34 -2.98 -14.16
N CYS A 149 6.21 -2.39 -13.73
CA CYS A 149 5.71 -2.50 -12.37
C CYS A 149 4.38 -3.25 -12.34
N TRP A 150 4.30 -4.20 -11.45
CA TRP A 150 3.11 -4.97 -11.12
C TRP A 150 2.35 -4.25 -10.01
N ASN A 151 1.11 -3.86 -10.26
CA ASN A 151 0.21 -3.43 -9.20
C ASN A 151 -0.52 -4.65 -8.64
N ILE A 152 -0.54 -4.77 -7.32
CA ILE A 152 -1.23 -5.81 -6.58
C ILE A 152 -2.15 -5.12 -5.59
N SER A 153 -3.45 -5.42 -5.66
CA SER A 153 -4.44 -4.93 -4.69
C SER A 153 -4.97 -6.10 -3.89
N ILE A 154 -4.90 -5.99 -2.57
CA ILE A 154 -5.47 -6.94 -1.63
C ILE A 154 -6.81 -6.39 -1.16
N VAL A 155 -7.86 -7.17 -1.30
CA VAL A 155 -9.24 -6.81 -0.98
C VAL A 155 -9.80 -7.84 0.00
N GLN A 156 -10.26 -7.39 1.15
CA GLN A 156 -10.90 -8.27 2.14
C GLN A 156 -12.42 -8.32 1.97
N GLN A 157 -13.04 -7.20 1.61
CA GLN A 157 -14.49 -7.08 1.40
C GLN A 157 -14.77 -6.64 -0.04
N TYR A 158 -15.32 -7.55 -0.82
CA TYR A 158 -15.58 -7.28 -2.23
C TYR A 158 -16.66 -6.22 -2.45
N ALA A 159 -17.74 -6.23 -1.66
CA ALA A 159 -18.84 -5.26 -1.78
C ALA A 159 -18.35 -3.81 -1.69
N ARG A 160 -17.46 -3.51 -0.73
CA ARG A 160 -16.88 -2.18 -0.58
C ARG A 160 -16.02 -1.78 -1.78
N PHE A 161 -15.21 -2.71 -2.28
CA PHE A 161 -14.40 -2.49 -3.47
C PHE A 161 -15.28 -2.31 -4.71
N LYS A 162 -16.35 -3.13 -4.87
CA LYS A 162 -17.30 -3.07 -5.99
C LYS A 162 -17.98 -1.70 -6.10
N ALA A 163 -18.32 -1.09 -4.97
CA ALA A 163 -18.96 0.24 -4.94
C ALA A 163 -17.98 1.38 -5.32
N SER A 164 -16.70 1.12 -5.41
CA SER A 164 -15.69 2.14 -5.64
C SER A 164 -15.50 2.48 -7.12
N ARG A 165 -15.04 3.71 -7.40
CA ARG A 165 -14.70 4.17 -8.75
C ARG A 165 -13.46 3.46 -9.32
N ILE A 166 -12.58 2.93 -8.47
CA ILE A 166 -11.36 2.26 -8.93
C ILE A 166 -11.60 0.84 -9.46
N ARG A 167 -12.78 0.24 -9.20
CA ARG A 167 -13.10 -1.13 -9.63
C ARG A 167 -12.83 -1.35 -11.12
N SER A 168 -13.31 -0.47 -11.97
CA SER A 168 -13.14 -0.60 -13.43
C SER A 168 -11.66 -0.53 -13.83
N ALA A 169 -10.89 0.36 -13.20
CA ALA A 169 -9.46 0.50 -13.49
C ALA A 169 -8.67 -0.71 -13.02
N VAL A 170 -8.96 -1.25 -11.83
CA VAL A 170 -8.28 -2.42 -11.28
C VAL A 170 -8.62 -3.67 -12.10
N PHE A 171 -9.90 -3.97 -12.32
CA PHE A 171 -10.29 -5.16 -13.08
C PHE A 171 -9.92 -5.08 -14.56
N GLY A 172 -10.10 -3.92 -15.20
CA GLY A 172 -9.71 -3.74 -16.59
C GLY A 172 -8.21 -3.93 -16.86
N ASN A 173 -7.38 -3.74 -15.84
CA ASN A 173 -5.91 -3.88 -15.93
C ASN A 173 -5.37 -5.12 -15.18
N SER A 174 -6.21 -5.90 -14.51
CA SER A 174 -5.82 -7.12 -13.83
C SER A 174 -6.13 -8.34 -14.68
N ARG A 175 -5.18 -9.27 -14.74
CA ARG A 175 -5.32 -10.54 -15.44
C ARG A 175 -5.22 -11.73 -14.51
N GLN A 176 -4.75 -11.53 -13.30
CA GLN A 176 -4.50 -12.59 -12.33
C GLN A 176 -5.27 -12.29 -11.05
N PHE A 177 -6.02 -13.30 -10.60
CA PHE A 177 -6.79 -13.23 -9.37
C PHE A 177 -6.42 -14.40 -8.48
N PHE A 178 -6.15 -14.11 -7.22
CA PHE A 178 -5.85 -15.07 -6.18
C PHE A 178 -6.99 -14.97 -5.17
N ILE A 179 -7.85 -15.97 -5.13
CA ILE A 179 -9.07 -15.94 -4.34
C ILE A 179 -8.95 -16.96 -3.21
N MET A 180 -8.77 -16.46 -2.01
CA MET A 180 -8.72 -17.27 -0.80
C MET A 180 -10.13 -17.60 -0.34
N ARG A 181 -10.26 -18.42 0.71
CA ARG A 181 -11.56 -18.74 1.31
C ARG A 181 -12.36 -17.47 1.58
N GLN A 182 -13.62 -17.51 1.17
CA GLN A 182 -14.61 -16.48 1.43
C GLN A 182 -15.72 -17.07 2.32
N ASN A 183 -16.20 -16.27 3.27
CA ASN A 183 -17.30 -16.67 4.16
C ASN A 183 -18.64 -16.04 3.75
N ASP A 184 -18.59 -14.92 3.02
CA ASP A 184 -19.77 -14.23 2.50
C ASP A 184 -20.12 -14.75 1.12
N ARG A 185 -21.26 -15.44 1.03
CA ARG A 185 -21.75 -16.04 -0.20
C ARG A 185 -22.16 -14.97 -1.22
N ALA A 186 -22.83 -13.92 -0.77
CA ALA A 186 -23.34 -12.87 -1.66
C ALA A 186 -22.16 -12.09 -2.29
N ASP A 187 -21.14 -11.77 -1.49
CA ASP A 187 -19.92 -11.14 -1.96
C ASP A 187 -19.17 -12.03 -3.00
N LEU A 188 -19.12 -13.34 -2.74
CA LEU A 188 -18.47 -14.28 -3.66
C LEU A 188 -19.23 -14.45 -4.97
N GLU A 189 -20.56 -14.53 -4.92
CA GLU A 189 -21.40 -14.60 -6.12
C GLU A 189 -21.30 -13.32 -6.96
N ASP A 190 -21.26 -12.16 -6.32
CA ASP A 190 -21.06 -10.87 -6.98
C ASP A 190 -19.68 -10.78 -7.66
N MET A 191 -18.63 -11.15 -6.94
CA MET A 191 -17.29 -11.22 -7.50
C MET A 191 -17.25 -12.25 -8.65
N GLY A 192 -17.88 -13.39 -8.46
CA GLY A 192 -17.95 -14.46 -9.45
C GLY A 192 -18.54 -14.02 -10.79
N ARG A 193 -19.59 -13.22 -10.73
CA ARG A 193 -20.19 -12.60 -11.95
C ARG A 193 -19.23 -11.63 -12.62
N ASP A 194 -18.53 -10.82 -11.84
CA ASP A 194 -17.65 -9.77 -12.37
C ASP A 194 -16.39 -10.32 -13.05
N ILE A 195 -15.87 -11.48 -12.60
CA ILE A 195 -14.65 -12.11 -13.16
C ILE A 195 -14.93 -13.43 -13.90
N ALA A 196 -16.20 -13.75 -14.15
CA ALA A 196 -16.64 -14.97 -14.80
C ALA A 196 -16.12 -16.26 -14.11
N LEU A 197 -16.21 -16.33 -12.77
CA LEU A 197 -15.80 -17.47 -11.98
C LEU A 197 -16.87 -18.56 -12.00
N PRO A 198 -16.56 -19.81 -12.38
CA PRO A 198 -17.52 -20.90 -12.40
C PRO A 198 -18.18 -21.17 -11.04
N GLU A 199 -19.46 -21.49 -11.01
CA GLU A 199 -20.21 -21.78 -9.77
C GLU A 199 -19.58 -22.91 -8.94
N VAL A 200 -19.13 -23.95 -9.62
CA VAL A 200 -18.41 -25.09 -8.97
C VAL A 200 -17.18 -24.58 -8.21
N THR A 201 -16.47 -23.60 -8.78
CA THR A 201 -15.29 -22.99 -8.14
C THR A 201 -15.70 -22.10 -6.97
N GLN A 202 -16.81 -21.34 -7.09
CA GLN A 202 -17.33 -20.55 -5.99
C GLN A 202 -17.69 -21.42 -4.79
N HIS A 203 -18.36 -22.55 -5.05
CA HIS A 203 -18.67 -23.53 -3.99
C HIS A 203 -17.40 -24.09 -3.34
N ALA A 204 -16.37 -24.40 -4.12
CA ALA A 204 -15.09 -24.87 -3.58
C ALA A 204 -14.41 -23.83 -2.69
N ILE A 205 -14.40 -22.54 -3.08
CA ILE A 205 -13.81 -21.43 -2.32
C ILE A 205 -14.45 -21.29 -0.94
N MET A 206 -15.76 -21.42 -0.84
CA MET A 206 -16.46 -21.33 0.44
C MET A 206 -16.08 -22.46 1.40
N ASN A 207 -15.72 -23.61 0.85
CA ASN A 207 -15.40 -24.84 1.60
C ASN A 207 -13.90 -25.09 1.74
N TYR A 208 -13.02 -24.15 1.33
CA TYR A 208 -11.59 -24.32 1.52
C TYR A 208 -11.24 -24.51 2.98
N PRO A 209 -10.45 -25.55 3.32
CA PRO A 209 -9.99 -25.75 4.69
C PRO A 209 -9.08 -24.59 5.12
N LEU A 210 -9.17 -24.25 6.37
CA LEU A 210 -8.20 -23.35 6.99
C LEU A 210 -7.06 -24.19 7.58
N PRO A 211 -5.82 -23.63 7.59
CA PRO A 211 -4.73 -24.26 8.30
C PRO A 211 -5.12 -24.42 9.78
N ASP A 212 -4.99 -25.63 10.28
CA ASP A 212 -5.33 -25.95 11.67
C ASP A 212 -4.29 -26.91 12.24
N HIS A 213 -3.68 -26.49 13.35
CA HIS A 213 -2.69 -27.28 14.05
C HIS A 213 -3.29 -28.53 14.73
N GLN A 214 -4.57 -28.48 15.15
CA GLN A 214 -5.23 -29.59 15.82
C GLN A 214 -5.59 -30.73 14.86
N THR A 215 -6.03 -30.38 13.66
CA THR A 215 -6.38 -31.35 12.61
C THR A 215 -5.22 -31.77 11.73
N GLY A 216 -4.05 -31.16 11.90
CA GLY A 216 -2.89 -31.40 11.06
C GLY A 216 -2.99 -30.81 9.66
N GLN A 217 -3.94 -29.92 9.41
CA GLN A 217 -4.10 -29.21 8.13
C GLN A 217 -2.93 -28.27 7.87
N LYS A 218 -2.04 -28.64 6.96
CA LYS A 218 -0.75 -27.92 6.71
C LYS A 218 -0.80 -26.94 5.54
N TYR A 219 -1.89 -26.88 4.79
CA TYR A 219 -1.99 -26.03 3.61
C TYR A 219 -3.25 -25.17 3.65
N SER A 220 -3.16 -24.05 2.96
CA SER A 220 -4.27 -23.14 2.70
C SER A 220 -4.52 -23.13 1.18
N PRO A 221 -5.66 -23.65 0.73
CA PRO A 221 -6.00 -23.58 -0.70
C PRO A 221 -6.37 -22.15 -1.09
N PHE A 222 -6.11 -21.82 -2.34
CA PHE A 222 -6.68 -20.66 -3.01
C PHE A 222 -7.00 -20.98 -4.46
N THR A 223 -7.95 -20.26 -5.03
CA THR A 223 -8.19 -20.30 -6.46
C THR A 223 -7.27 -19.32 -7.17
N TYR A 224 -6.56 -19.81 -8.18
CA TYR A 224 -5.87 -18.97 -9.15
C TYR A 224 -6.71 -18.88 -10.41
N LEU A 225 -7.08 -17.67 -10.79
CA LEU A 225 -7.76 -17.37 -12.03
C LEU A 225 -6.87 -16.44 -12.87
N HIS A 226 -6.58 -16.86 -14.09
CA HIS A 226 -5.94 -16.02 -15.10
C HIS A 226 -6.91 -15.78 -16.25
N THR A 227 -7.25 -14.51 -16.46
CA THR A 227 -8.11 -14.08 -17.55
C THR A 227 -7.26 -13.60 -18.71
N ASP A 228 -7.25 -14.34 -19.81
CA ASP A 228 -6.67 -13.93 -21.08
C ASP A 228 -7.73 -14.05 -22.16
N SER A 229 -7.66 -13.18 -23.18
CA SER A 229 -8.57 -13.19 -24.31
C SER A 229 -8.63 -14.54 -25.06
N ALA A 230 -7.59 -15.36 -24.93
CA ALA A 230 -7.47 -16.65 -25.61
C ALA A 230 -7.78 -17.86 -24.70
N ARG A 231 -7.47 -17.80 -23.40
CA ARG A 231 -7.64 -18.94 -22.46
C ARG A 231 -7.81 -18.43 -21.03
N ASN A 232 -8.96 -18.72 -20.45
CA ASN A 232 -9.14 -18.56 -19.02
C ASN A 232 -8.62 -19.81 -18.30
N LEU A 233 -7.59 -19.65 -17.45
CA LEU A 233 -7.09 -20.72 -16.60
C LEU A 233 -7.68 -20.51 -15.21
N CYS A 234 -8.38 -21.50 -14.71
CA CYS A 234 -8.93 -21.52 -13.35
C CYS A 234 -8.55 -22.83 -12.67
N GLY A 235 -7.98 -22.74 -11.48
CA GLY A 235 -7.60 -23.94 -10.73
C GLY A 235 -7.36 -23.66 -9.26
N THR A 236 -7.49 -24.70 -8.44
CA THR A 236 -7.15 -24.64 -7.02
C THR A 236 -5.67 -24.94 -6.83
N VAL A 237 -5.01 -24.08 -6.07
CA VAL A 237 -3.61 -24.21 -5.69
C VAL A 237 -3.53 -24.44 -4.18
N HIS A 238 -2.77 -25.44 -3.78
CA HIS A 238 -2.50 -25.68 -2.36
C HIS A 238 -1.20 -24.97 -1.97
N ASN A 239 -1.34 -23.93 -1.14
CA ASN A 239 -0.19 -23.21 -0.60
C ASN A 239 0.28 -23.91 0.67
N VAL A 240 1.41 -24.60 0.57
CA VAL A 240 2.08 -25.24 1.71
C VAL A 240 3.17 -24.30 2.19
N ALA A 241 2.94 -23.66 3.35
CA ALA A 241 3.94 -22.79 3.93
C ALA A 241 5.07 -23.60 4.58
N SER A 242 6.32 -23.19 4.34
CA SER A 242 7.46 -23.78 5.07
C SER A 242 7.40 -23.43 6.56
N PRO A 243 8.06 -24.20 7.44
CA PRO A 243 8.15 -23.86 8.85
C PRO A 243 8.65 -22.44 9.09
N GLU A 244 9.60 -21.97 8.29
CA GLU A 244 10.16 -20.63 8.36
C GLU A 244 9.10 -19.56 8.01
N MET A 245 8.32 -19.80 6.96
CA MET A 245 7.20 -18.91 6.61
C MET A 245 6.15 -18.86 7.72
N LEU A 246 5.77 -20.01 8.26
CA LEU A 246 4.81 -20.07 9.37
C LEU A 246 5.32 -19.35 10.60
N TYR A 247 6.61 -19.53 10.93
CA TYR A 247 7.25 -18.81 12.03
C TYR A 247 7.22 -17.29 11.81
N CYS A 248 7.54 -16.83 10.60
CA CYS A 248 7.55 -15.40 10.28
C CYS A 248 6.16 -14.77 10.21
N SER A 249 5.16 -15.49 9.70
CA SER A 249 3.83 -14.94 9.41
C SER A 249 2.83 -15.04 10.56
N SER A 250 3.17 -15.72 11.67
CA SER A 250 2.27 -15.83 12.82
C SER A 250 2.01 -14.46 13.45
N SER A 251 0.74 -14.05 13.50
CA SER A 251 0.29 -12.74 13.96
C SER A 251 -0.34 -12.76 15.37
N SER A 252 -0.43 -13.92 16.05
CA SER A 252 -0.91 -13.95 17.43
C SER A 252 0.06 -13.19 18.35
N GLY A 253 -0.46 -12.39 19.29
CA GLY A 253 0.38 -11.53 20.15
C GLY A 253 1.46 -12.30 20.89
N GLU A 254 1.11 -13.47 21.45
CA GLU A 254 2.07 -14.33 22.15
C GLU A 254 3.21 -14.81 21.22
N HIS A 255 2.87 -15.23 20.01
CA HIS A 255 3.87 -15.65 19.01
C HIS A 255 4.72 -14.50 18.51
N PHE A 256 4.15 -13.32 18.37
CA PHE A 256 4.86 -12.13 17.95
C PHE A 256 5.93 -11.74 18.97
N ASP A 257 5.56 -11.62 20.25
CA ASP A 257 6.48 -11.24 21.33
C ASP A 257 7.58 -12.28 21.55
N ARG A 258 7.24 -13.56 21.47
CA ARG A 258 8.20 -14.64 21.55
C ARG A 258 9.20 -14.55 20.40
N ARG A 259 8.73 -14.46 19.17
CA ARG A 259 9.58 -14.31 17.97
C ARG A 259 10.49 -13.10 18.07
N ALA A 260 9.98 -11.96 18.51
CA ALA A 260 10.79 -10.75 18.69
C ALA A 260 11.94 -10.97 19.68
N ARG A 261 11.71 -11.69 20.78
CA ARG A 261 12.76 -12.04 21.76
C ARG A 261 13.77 -13.02 21.17
N GLU A 262 13.30 -14.09 20.53
CA GLU A 262 14.13 -15.14 19.94
C GLU A 262 15.07 -14.53 18.86
N LEU A 263 14.55 -13.67 18.00
CA LEU A 263 15.34 -13.05 16.93
C LEU A 263 16.37 -12.05 17.48
N ARG A 264 16.05 -11.32 18.57
CA ARG A 264 17.02 -10.40 19.21
C ARG A 264 18.19 -11.15 19.86
N GLN A 265 17.99 -12.38 20.27
CA GLN A 265 19.01 -13.23 20.90
C GLN A 265 19.84 -14.04 19.87
N SER A 266 19.46 -13.99 18.61
CA SER A 266 20.10 -14.73 17.54
C SER A 266 21.24 -13.91 16.89
N PRO A 267 22.31 -14.55 16.39
CA PRO A 267 23.43 -13.86 15.73
C PRO A 267 23.00 -13.02 14.52
N SER A 268 22.00 -13.50 13.80
CA SER A 268 21.32 -12.75 12.72
C SER A 268 19.84 -13.13 12.64
N VAL A 269 19.04 -12.27 12.01
CA VAL A 269 17.61 -12.55 11.81
C VAL A 269 17.40 -13.84 11.00
N VAL A 270 18.21 -14.08 9.98
CA VAL A 270 18.10 -15.27 9.11
C VAL A 270 18.41 -16.54 9.88
N GLU A 271 19.53 -16.57 10.62
CA GLU A 271 19.90 -17.72 11.48
C GLU A 271 18.88 -17.97 12.57
N GLY A 272 18.35 -16.90 13.18
CA GLY A 272 17.27 -17.01 14.17
C GLY A 272 16.01 -17.66 13.58
N ILE A 273 15.58 -17.25 12.39
CA ILE A 273 14.42 -17.84 11.71
C ILE A 273 14.67 -19.34 11.47
N ILE A 274 15.79 -19.71 10.87
CA ILE A 274 16.13 -21.10 10.57
C ILE A 274 16.16 -21.96 11.83
N LEU A 275 16.82 -21.46 12.89
CA LEU A 275 16.96 -22.16 14.15
C LEU A 275 15.61 -22.41 14.84
N HIS A 276 14.79 -21.37 14.97
CA HIS A 276 13.56 -21.45 15.77
C HIS A 276 12.39 -22.06 15.00
N ALA A 277 12.33 -21.91 13.68
CA ALA A 277 11.35 -22.59 12.86
C ALA A 277 11.55 -24.12 12.86
N ASN A 278 12.80 -24.60 12.87
CA ASN A 278 13.10 -26.02 12.87
C ASN A 278 12.96 -26.67 14.27
N ARG A 279 13.18 -25.94 15.36
CA ARG A 279 12.94 -26.45 16.72
C ARG A 279 11.49 -26.86 16.98
N ARG A 280 10.52 -26.25 16.28
CA ARG A 280 9.10 -26.65 16.36
C ARG A 280 8.85 -28.03 15.78
N LYS A 281 9.59 -28.48 14.77
CA LYS A 281 9.47 -29.84 14.23
C LYS A 281 9.86 -30.92 15.27
N ASP A 282 10.87 -30.62 16.08
CA ASP A 282 11.41 -31.58 17.06
C ASP A 282 10.55 -31.64 18.35
N GLY A 283 9.78 -30.60 18.64
CA GLY A 283 8.86 -30.55 19.81
C GLY A 283 7.52 -31.25 19.58
N GLU A 284 7.02 -31.26 18.35
CA GLU A 284 5.76 -31.95 18.01
C GLU A 284 5.90 -33.47 17.90
N THR A 285 7.13 -33.98 17.69
CA THR A 285 7.42 -35.41 17.63
C THR A 285 7.59 -36.09 18.98
N LYS A 286 7.63 -35.33 20.08
CA LYS A 286 7.84 -35.91 21.43
C LYS A 286 6.57 -36.04 22.29
N ASN A 287 5.40 -35.67 21.78
CA ASN A 287 4.12 -35.77 22.46
C ASN A 287 3.11 -36.67 21.71
N HIS A 288 3.57 -37.81 21.21
CA HIS A 288 2.73 -38.93 20.78
C HIS A 288 3.17 -40.22 21.45
#